data_070dafa2673ab59fbce0041ad6931962
#
_entry.id   070dafa2673ab59fbce0041ad6931962
#
_cell.length_a   1.000
_cell.length_b   1.000
_cell.length_c   1.000
_cell.angle_alpha   90.00
_cell.angle_beta   90.00
_cell.angle_gamma   90.00
#
_symmetry.space_group_name_H-M   'P 1'
#
loop_
_entity.id
_entity.type
_entity.pdbx_description
1 polymer ?
#
loop_
_entity_poly.entity_id
_entity_poly.type
_entity_poly.pdbx_seq_one_letter_code
_entity_poly.pdbx_strand_id
1 'polypeptide(L)'
;MMIKKTLTILAVSCMMYSCATKTESNPFFTEFQTEYGVPSFDKIKLEHYEPAFLKGIEEQNQNIEAIIESPEIPTFENTIVALDNSAPILDRVSIIFFNMTDAETTDSLTALSIKLAPVLSEHNDNISLNGKLFKRVNDVYQKKDSLNLTSEQARLLDKTYKRFIRS
;
A
#
# COMPACT_ATOMS: atom_id res chain seq x y z
N MET A 1 6.97 78.81 -8.56
CA MET A 1 6.12 78.35 -7.45
C MET A 1 5.57 76.99 -7.86
N MET A 2 6.23 75.87 -7.45
CA MET A 2 6.00 74.51 -7.90
C MET A 2 5.12 73.80 -6.89
N ILE A 3 3.94 73.37 -7.31
CA ILE A 3 2.97 72.61 -6.52
C ILE A 3 3.31 71.12 -6.69
N LYS A 4 3.84 70.50 -5.66
CA LYS A 4 4.07 69.03 -5.60
C LYS A 4 2.74 68.33 -5.36
N LYS A 5 2.29 67.54 -6.36
CA LYS A 5 1.18 66.61 -6.20
C LYS A 5 1.71 65.30 -5.59
N THR A 6 1.38 65.05 -4.35
CA THR A 6 1.61 63.74 -3.69
C THR A 6 0.49 62.78 -4.09
N LEU A 7 0.86 61.72 -4.83
CA LEU A 7 -0.01 60.64 -5.22
C LEU A 7 0.05 59.56 -4.17
N THR A 8 -1.01 59.47 -3.37
CA THR A 8 -1.17 58.42 -2.35
C THR A 8 -1.71 57.14 -3.02
N ILE A 9 -0.82 56.15 -3.13
CA ILE A 9 -1.22 54.84 -3.66
C ILE A 9 -1.76 54.04 -2.48
N LEU A 10 -3.08 53.80 -2.47
CA LEU A 10 -3.77 52.94 -1.53
C LEU A 10 -3.60 51.50 -1.97
N ALA A 11 -2.64 50.76 -1.40
CA ALA A 11 -2.45 49.34 -1.63
C ALA A 11 -3.56 48.55 -0.91
N VAL A 12 -4.58 48.14 -1.65
CA VAL A 12 -5.58 47.16 -1.16
C VAL A 12 -4.97 45.80 -1.17
N SER A 13 -4.49 45.35 0.00
CA SER A 13 -4.00 43.99 0.21
C SER A 13 -5.21 43.04 0.32
N CYS A 14 -5.58 42.39 -0.81
CA CYS A 14 -6.51 41.26 -0.79
C CYS A 14 -5.83 40.08 -0.08
N MET A 15 -6.08 39.91 1.22
CA MET A 15 -5.80 38.66 1.92
C MET A 15 -6.77 37.59 1.40
N MET A 16 -6.31 36.79 0.45
CA MET A 16 -6.94 35.54 0.07
C MET A 16 -6.82 34.59 1.28
N TYR A 17 -7.84 34.54 2.12
CA TYR A 17 -8.02 33.45 3.05
C TYR A 17 -8.31 32.19 2.22
N SER A 18 -7.24 31.46 1.87
CA SER A 18 -7.37 30.10 1.40
C SER A 18 -7.88 29.26 2.58
N CYS A 19 -9.19 29.01 2.62
CA CYS A 19 -9.74 27.93 3.42
C CYS A 19 -9.19 26.62 2.86
N ALA A 20 -8.00 26.20 3.30
CA ALA A 20 -7.58 24.84 3.19
C ALA A 20 -8.51 24.01 4.08
N THR A 21 -9.57 23.47 3.50
CA THR A 21 -10.28 22.35 4.11
C THR A 21 -9.22 21.30 4.34
N LYS A 22 -8.89 21.03 5.62
CA LYS A 22 -8.09 19.86 6.00
C LYS A 22 -8.88 18.66 5.53
N THR A 23 -8.56 18.17 4.33
CA THR A 23 -9.04 16.87 3.88
C THR A 23 -8.47 15.90 4.90
N GLU A 24 -9.33 15.32 5.72
CA GLU A 24 -8.91 14.29 6.68
C GLU A 24 -8.20 13.20 5.87
N SER A 25 -6.92 12.96 6.17
CA SER A 25 -6.16 11.96 5.44
C SER A 25 -6.77 10.58 5.71
N ASN A 26 -6.91 9.76 4.67
CA ASN A 26 -7.44 8.41 4.82
C ASN A 26 -6.68 7.64 5.92
N PRO A 27 -7.38 7.11 6.94
CA PRO A 27 -6.74 6.46 8.09
C PRO A 27 -5.84 5.27 7.73
N PHE A 28 -6.04 4.66 6.58
CA PHE A 28 -5.24 3.52 6.11
C PHE A 28 -3.88 3.89 5.53
N PHE A 29 -3.64 5.16 5.19
CA PHE A 29 -2.39 5.57 4.52
C PHE A 29 -1.19 5.61 5.46
N THR A 30 -1.41 5.60 6.76
CA THR A 30 -0.36 5.54 7.78
C THR A 30 -0.66 4.44 8.79
N GLU A 31 0.34 4.02 9.53
CA GLU A 31 0.13 3.13 10.66
C GLU A 31 -0.78 3.78 11.71
N PHE A 32 -1.59 2.94 12.36
CA PHE A 32 -2.46 3.44 13.43
C PHE A 32 -1.64 3.85 14.65
N GLN A 33 -1.71 5.14 15.00
CA GLN A 33 -1.00 5.75 16.13
C GLN A 33 -1.76 5.53 17.44
N THR A 34 -2.19 4.31 17.68
CA THR A 34 -2.92 3.89 18.89
C THR A 34 -2.08 2.92 19.68
N GLU A 35 -2.43 2.67 20.92
CA GLU A 35 -1.81 1.63 21.71
C GLU A 35 -1.96 0.28 20.99
N TYR A 36 -0.85 -0.44 20.81
CA TYR A 36 -0.77 -1.72 20.08
C TYR A 36 -1.16 -1.68 18.60
N GLY A 37 -1.23 -0.49 17.96
CA GLY A 37 -1.59 -0.38 16.55
C GLY A 37 -3.05 -0.76 16.24
N VAL A 38 -3.94 -0.72 17.24
CA VAL A 38 -5.36 -1.04 17.05
C VAL A 38 -6.03 -0.02 16.14
N PRO A 39 -6.84 -0.43 15.14
CA PRO A 39 -7.56 0.49 14.28
C PRO A 39 -8.53 1.39 15.07
N SER A 40 -8.54 2.70 14.77
CA SER A 40 -9.56 3.62 15.26
C SER A 40 -10.83 3.46 14.43
N PHE A 41 -11.65 2.46 14.74
CA PHE A 41 -12.86 2.13 13.97
C PHE A 41 -13.86 3.29 13.87
N ASP A 42 -13.93 4.17 14.88
CA ASP A 42 -14.74 5.39 14.90
C ASP A 42 -14.35 6.39 13.80
N LYS A 43 -13.12 6.32 13.28
CA LYS A 43 -12.59 7.17 12.21
C LYS A 43 -12.61 6.50 10.84
N ILE A 44 -12.82 5.19 10.77
CA ILE A 44 -12.87 4.45 9.52
C ILE A 44 -14.29 4.50 8.97
N LYS A 45 -14.44 5.02 7.74
CA LYS A 45 -15.71 5.11 7.03
C LYS A 45 -15.66 4.26 5.77
N LEU A 46 -16.83 3.90 5.22
CA LEU A 46 -16.94 3.14 3.98
C LEU A 46 -16.14 3.76 2.82
N GLU A 47 -16.19 5.09 2.72
CA GLU A 47 -15.50 5.87 1.68
C GLU A 47 -13.97 5.78 1.74
N HIS A 48 -13.39 5.31 2.84
CA HIS A 48 -11.94 5.16 3.01
C HIS A 48 -11.39 3.88 2.38
N TYR A 49 -12.22 2.82 2.25
CA TYR A 49 -11.74 1.51 1.83
C TYR A 49 -11.27 1.48 0.38
N GLU A 50 -12.10 1.89 -0.58
CA GLU A 50 -11.73 1.83 -2.00
C GLU A 50 -10.45 2.62 -2.32
N PRO A 51 -10.29 3.89 -1.91
CA PRO A 51 -9.06 4.62 -2.14
C PRO A 51 -7.84 3.95 -1.48
N ALA A 52 -8.02 3.29 -0.31
CA ALA A 52 -6.95 2.60 0.37
C ALA A 52 -6.53 1.33 -0.36
N PHE A 53 -7.46 0.55 -0.89
CA PHE A 53 -7.16 -0.60 -1.73
C PHE A 53 -6.38 -0.20 -2.98
N LEU A 54 -6.86 0.83 -3.71
CA LEU A 54 -6.20 1.30 -4.93
C LEU A 54 -4.80 1.84 -4.63
N LYS A 55 -4.63 2.60 -3.55
CA LYS A 55 -3.33 3.12 -3.13
C LYS A 55 -2.38 2.00 -2.69
N GLY A 56 -2.89 1.00 -1.97
CA GLY A 56 -2.10 -0.16 -1.55
C GLY A 56 -1.63 -1.02 -2.73
N ILE A 57 -2.47 -1.20 -3.75
CA ILE A 57 -2.10 -1.86 -5.02
C ILE A 57 -1.00 -1.08 -5.73
N GLU A 58 -1.14 0.25 -5.84
CA GLU A 58 -0.12 1.12 -6.45
C GLU A 58 1.23 1.00 -5.71
N GLU A 59 1.21 1.09 -4.38
CA GLU A 59 2.39 0.96 -3.54
C GLU A 59 3.07 -0.41 -3.71
N GLN A 60 2.30 -1.49 -3.69
CA GLN A 60 2.84 -2.84 -3.88
C GLN A 60 3.45 -3.01 -5.27
N ASN A 61 2.81 -2.49 -6.31
CA ASN A 61 3.37 -2.53 -7.67
C ASN A 61 4.72 -1.80 -7.75
N GLN A 62 4.85 -0.63 -7.13
CA GLN A 62 6.11 0.13 -7.08
C GLN A 62 7.20 -0.64 -6.31
N ASN A 63 6.85 -1.25 -5.17
CA ASN A 63 7.77 -2.05 -4.38
C ASN A 63 8.23 -3.32 -5.12
N ILE A 64 7.33 -3.99 -5.83
CA ILE A 64 7.66 -5.17 -6.65
C ILE A 64 8.56 -4.77 -7.82
N GLU A 65 8.28 -3.65 -8.48
CA GLU A 65 9.13 -3.16 -9.56
C GLU A 65 10.55 -2.84 -9.06
N ALA A 66 10.66 -2.23 -7.88
CA ALA A 66 11.97 -1.98 -7.23
C ALA A 66 12.73 -3.30 -6.94
N ILE A 67 12.03 -4.35 -6.53
CA ILE A 67 12.64 -5.69 -6.36
C ILE A 67 13.13 -6.22 -7.70
N ILE A 68 12.31 -6.15 -8.75
CA ILE A 68 12.61 -6.69 -10.09
C ILE A 68 13.81 -5.98 -10.72
N GLU A 69 13.84 -4.64 -10.65
CA GLU A 69 14.85 -3.81 -11.30
C GLU A 69 16.14 -3.66 -10.46
N SER A 70 16.18 -4.23 -9.25
CA SER A 70 17.38 -4.19 -8.43
C SER A 70 18.57 -4.86 -9.14
N PRO A 71 19.72 -4.16 -9.30
CA PRO A 71 20.92 -4.71 -9.91
C PRO A 71 21.64 -5.73 -9.00
N GLU A 72 21.23 -5.82 -7.74
CA GLU A 72 21.85 -6.72 -6.77
C GLU A 72 21.49 -8.18 -7.02
N ILE A 73 22.41 -9.07 -6.66
CA ILE A 73 22.15 -10.51 -6.65
C ILE A 73 21.00 -10.81 -5.70
N PRO A 74 19.99 -11.62 -6.11
CA PRO A 74 18.89 -11.98 -5.24
C PRO A 74 19.37 -12.69 -3.97
N THR A 75 18.91 -12.15 -2.82
CA THR A 75 19.10 -12.68 -1.48
C THR A 75 17.77 -12.93 -0.80
N PHE A 76 17.76 -13.62 0.34
CA PHE A 76 16.57 -13.81 1.15
C PHE A 76 15.98 -12.45 1.56
N GLU A 77 16.80 -11.49 1.97
CA GLU A 77 16.40 -10.18 2.44
C GLU A 77 15.86 -9.28 1.31
N ASN A 78 16.65 -9.11 0.23
CA ASN A 78 16.30 -8.16 -0.85
C ASN A 78 15.24 -8.70 -1.83
N THR A 79 14.82 -9.94 -1.67
CA THR A 79 13.83 -10.57 -2.55
C THR A 79 12.65 -11.14 -1.76
N ILE A 80 12.89 -12.03 -0.80
CA ILE A 80 11.79 -12.73 -0.09
C ILE A 80 11.18 -11.83 0.99
N VAL A 81 12.01 -11.27 1.87
CA VAL A 81 11.54 -10.33 2.91
C VAL A 81 11.01 -9.05 2.29
N ALA A 82 11.68 -8.52 1.25
CA ALA A 82 11.21 -7.34 0.53
C ALA A 82 9.83 -7.58 -0.13
N LEU A 83 9.58 -8.76 -0.70
CA LEU A 83 8.28 -9.12 -1.27
C LEU A 83 7.21 -9.32 -0.20
N ASP A 84 7.55 -9.96 0.92
CA ASP A 84 6.63 -10.16 2.06
C ASP A 84 6.17 -8.82 2.65
N ASN A 85 7.06 -7.82 2.70
CA ASN A 85 6.77 -6.47 3.21
C ASN A 85 6.33 -5.48 2.10
N SER A 86 6.00 -5.95 0.90
CA SER A 86 5.75 -5.05 -0.23
C SER A 86 4.41 -4.31 -0.20
N ALA A 87 3.47 -4.72 0.66
CA ALA A 87 2.08 -4.30 0.62
C ALA A 87 1.52 -3.72 1.94
N PRO A 88 2.21 -2.82 2.65
CA PRO A 88 1.79 -2.44 4.01
C PRO A 88 0.42 -1.76 4.08
N ILE A 89 0.04 -0.93 3.09
CA ILE A 89 -1.30 -0.33 3.02
C ILE A 89 -2.33 -1.37 2.63
N LEU A 90 -2.05 -2.20 1.61
CA LEU A 90 -2.98 -3.21 1.12
C LEU A 90 -3.28 -4.28 2.17
N ASP A 91 -2.28 -4.74 2.90
CA ASP A 91 -2.45 -5.69 4.00
C ASP A 91 -3.31 -5.09 5.12
N ARG A 92 -3.00 -3.85 5.52
CA ARG A 92 -3.75 -3.15 6.57
C ARG A 92 -5.22 -2.99 6.22
N VAL A 93 -5.54 -2.50 5.02
CA VAL A 93 -6.92 -2.30 4.61
C VAL A 93 -7.65 -3.61 4.40
N SER A 94 -6.98 -4.63 3.84
CA SER A 94 -7.57 -5.95 3.57
C SER A 94 -7.98 -6.66 4.85
N ILE A 95 -7.09 -6.71 5.84
CA ILE A 95 -7.38 -7.34 7.14
C ILE A 95 -8.63 -6.71 7.78
N ILE A 96 -8.71 -5.38 7.81
CA ILE A 96 -9.83 -4.69 8.44
C ILE A 96 -11.11 -4.86 7.61
N PHE A 97 -11.04 -4.67 6.30
CA PHE A 97 -12.20 -4.75 5.42
C PHE A 97 -12.86 -6.14 5.46
N PHE A 98 -12.07 -7.20 5.30
CA PHE A 98 -12.62 -8.56 5.28
C PHE A 98 -13.12 -9.00 6.67
N ASN A 99 -12.44 -8.62 7.74
CA ASN A 99 -12.99 -8.86 9.09
C ASN A 99 -14.31 -8.11 9.34
N MET A 100 -14.45 -6.88 8.83
CA MET A 100 -15.70 -6.13 8.95
C MET A 100 -16.80 -6.72 8.09
N THR A 101 -16.51 -7.22 6.88
CA THR A 101 -17.51 -7.90 6.04
C THR A 101 -17.99 -9.20 6.66
N ASP A 102 -17.15 -9.91 7.40
CA ASP A 102 -17.50 -11.16 8.09
C ASP A 102 -18.29 -10.90 9.38
N ALA A 103 -17.96 -9.85 10.12
CA ALA A 103 -18.55 -9.54 11.42
C ALA A 103 -19.86 -8.72 11.30
N GLU A 104 -19.94 -7.80 10.34
CA GLU A 104 -21.02 -6.83 10.20
C GLU A 104 -21.39 -6.62 8.72
N THR A 105 -22.02 -7.64 8.13
CA THR A 105 -22.39 -7.62 6.72
C THR A 105 -23.46 -6.55 6.45
N THR A 106 -23.10 -5.49 5.73
CA THR A 106 -24.03 -4.48 5.21
C THR A 106 -24.08 -4.56 3.68
N ASP A 107 -25.21 -4.11 3.08
CA ASP A 107 -25.34 -4.07 1.62
C ASP A 107 -24.23 -3.24 0.97
N SER A 108 -23.79 -2.17 1.62
CA SER A 108 -22.72 -1.28 1.14
C SER A 108 -21.35 -1.96 1.15
N LEU A 109 -21.00 -2.69 2.21
CA LEU A 109 -19.77 -3.46 2.29
C LEU A 109 -19.77 -4.60 1.27
N THR A 110 -20.91 -5.29 1.12
CA THR A 110 -21.09 -6.35 0.13
C THR A 110 -20.91 -5.81 -1.29
N ALA A 111 -21.56 -4.69 -1.63
CA ALA A 111 -21.41 -4.07 -2.95
C ALA A 111 -19.96 -3.65 -3.23
N LEU A 112 -19.26 -3.11 -2.23
CA LEU A 112 -17.84 -2.73 -2.35
C LEU A 112 -16.96 -3.97 -2.52
N SER A 113 -17.22 -5.05 -1.78
CA SER A 113 -16.49 -6.32 -1.92
C SER A 113 -16.62 -6.89 -3.34
N ILE A 114 -17.83 -6.90 -3.90
CA ILE A 114 -18.09 -7.35 -5.29
C ILE A 114 -17.32 -6.48 -6.28
N LYS A 115 -17.28 -5.17 -6.07
CA LYS A 115 -16.54 -4.22 -6.92
C LYS A 115 -15.02 -4.44 -6.87
N LEU A 116 -14.48 -4.70 -5.68
CA LEU A 116 -13.04 -4.87 -5.47
C LEU A 116 -12.51 -6.25 -5.88
N ALA A 117 -13.36 -7.28 -5.83
CA ALA A 117 -12.94 -8.66 -6.10
C ALA A 117 -12.18 -8.84 -7.44
N PRO A 118 -12.67 -8.36 -8.60
CA PRO A 118 -11.93 -8.50 -9.85
C PRO A 118 -10.60 -7.70 -9.84
N VAL A 119 -10.56 -6.53 -9.23
CA VAL A 119 -9.35 -5.70 -9.15
C VAL A 119 -8.27 -6.40 -8.32
N LEU A 120 -8.65 -6.97 -7.19
CA LEU A 120 -7.73 -7.72 -6.33
C LEU A 120 -7.28 -9.04 -6.96
N SER A 121 -8.17 -9.72 -7.70
CA SER A 121 -7.82 -10.93 -8.45
C SER A 121 -6.79 -10.63 -9.53
N GLU A 122 -7.06 -9.63 -10.38
CA GLU A 122 -6.13 -9.19 -11.43
C GLU A 122 -4.76 -8.80 -10.86
N HIS A 123 -4.76 -8.05 -9.74
CA HIS A 123 -3.52 -7.67 -9.07
C HIS A 123 -2.73 -8.88 -8.58
N ASN A 124 -3.40 -9.86 -7.93
CA ASN A 124 -2.76 -11.08 -7.50
C ASN A 124 -2.21 -11.93 -8.66
N ASP A 125 -2.96 -12.00 -9.77
CA ASP A 125 -2.54 -12.71 -10.97
C ASP A 125 -1.31 -12.03 -11.60
N ASN A 126 -1.29 -10.70 -11.68
CA ASN A 126 -0.15 -9.95 -12.17
C ASN A 126 1.13 -10.20 -11.37
N ILE A 127 1.02 -10.43 -10.05
CA ILE A 127 2.16 -10.78 -9.20
C ILE A 127 2.57 -12.24 -9.44
N SER A 128 1.62 -13.17 -9.36
CA SER A 128 1.92 -14.60 -9.40
C SER A 128 2.38 -15.09 -10.78
N LEU A 129 1.98 -14.39 -11.85
CA LEU A 129 2.41 -14.67 -13.22
C LEU A 129 3.65 -13.86 -13.65
N ASN A 130 4.22 -13.03 -12.76
CA ASN A 130 5.38 -12.22 -13.08
C ASN A 130 6.66 -13.05 -13.18
N GLY A 131 7.08 -13.36 -14.41
CA GLY A 131 8.25 -14.19 -14.68
C GLY A 131 9.59 -13.59 -14.20
N LYS A 132 9.75 -12.25 -14.21
CA LYS A 132 10.97 -11.60 -13.70
C LYS A 132 11.06 -11.74 -12.18
N LEU A 133 9.94 -11.50 -11.48
CA LEU A 133 9.86 -11.68 -10.03
C LEU A 133 10.09 -13.14 -9.65
N PHE A 134 9.44 -14.08 -10.36
CA PHE A 134 9.65 -15.50 -10.14
C PHE A 134 11.11 -15.91 -10.31
N LYS A 135 11.80 -15.36 -11.31
CA LYS A 135 13.23 -15.66 -11.51
C LYS A 135 14.04 -15.30 -10.27
N ARG A 136 13.82 -14.11 -9.68
CA ARG A 136 14.54 -13.69 -8.46
C ARG A 136 14.21 -14.59 -7.26
N VAL A 137 12.92 -14.93 -7.08
CA VAL A 137 12.49 -15.87 -6.03
C VAL A 137 13.12 -17.24 -6.20
N ASN A 138 13.14 -17.76 -7.42
CA ASN A 138 13.77 -19.04 -7.74
C ASN A 138 15.28 -19.03 -7.50
N ASP A 139 15.97 -17.96 -7.88
CA ASP A 139 17.43 -17.81 -7.66
C ASP A 139 17.79 -17.88 -6.16
N VAL A 140 16.92 -17.38 -5.27
CA VAL A 140 17.05 -17.54 -3.82
C VAL A 140 16.72 -18.97 -3.38
N TYR A 141 15.62 -19.52 -3.89
CA TYR A 141 15.14 -20.85 -3.50
C TYR A 141 16.13 -21.96 -3.82
N GLN A 142 16.82 -21.89 -4.97
CA GLN A 142 17.85 -22.86 -5.35
C GLN A 142 19.05 -22.90 -4.39
N LYS A 143 19.25 -21.85 -3.60
CA LYS A 143 20.34 -21.73 -2.62
C LYS A 143 19.90 -22.03 -1.18
N LYS A 144 18.63 -22.42 -0.96
CA LYS A 144 18.00 -22.52 0.36
C LYS A 144 18.81 -23.29 1.41
N ASP A 145 19.46 -24.40 0.99
CA ASP A 145 20.21 -25.26 1.90
C ASP A 145 21.53 -24.65 2.38
N SER A 146 22.01 -23.60 1.72
CA SER A 146 23.23 -22.86 2.04
C SER A 146 22.99 -21.54 2.78
N LEU A 147 21.73 -21.12 2.94
CA LEU A 147 21.39 -19.80 3.49
C LEU A 147 21.33 -19.76 5.03
N ASN A 148 21.48 -20.90 5.72
CA ASN A 148 21.37 -20.99 7.18
C ASN A 148 20.11 -20.31 7.76
N LEU A 149 18.96 -20.51 7.08
CA LEU A 149 17.68 -19.90 7.46
C LEU A 149 17.12 -20.52 8.73
N THR A 150 16.43 -19.73 9.55
CA THR A 150 15.59 -20.26 10.62
C THR A 150 14.41 -21.07 10.05
N SER A 151 13.69 -21.79 10.89
CA SER A 151 12.50 -22.56 10.47
C SER A 151 11.42 -21.67 9.86
N GLU A 152 11.22 -20.47 10.42
CA GLU A 152 10.24 -19.48 9.93
C GLU A 152 10.67 -18.89 8.60
N GLN A 153 11.94 -18.56 8.45
CA GLN A 153 12.50 -18.04 7.20
C GLN A 153 12.43 -19.08 6.07
N ALA A 154 12.80 -20.33 6.38
CA ALA A 154 12.70 -21.44 5.43
C ALA A 154 11.24 -21.68 4.98
N ARG A 155 10.29 -21.59 5.92
CA ARG A 155 8.86 -21.68 5.63
C ARG A 155 8.35 -20.53 4.77
N LEU A 156 8.79 -19.30 5.05
CA LEU A 156 8.44 -18.14 4.23
C LEU A 156 8.95 -18.32 2.79
N LEU A 157 10.21 -18.69 2.63
CA LEU A 157 10.81 -18.96 1.31
C LEU A 157 10.04 -20.06 0.54
N ASP A 158 9.73 -21.17 1.19
CA ASP A 158 8.99 -22.28 0.60
C ASP A 158 7.57 -21.87 0.18
N LYS A 159 6.86 -21.13 1.03
CA LYS A 159 5.52 -20.60 0.74
C LYS A 159 5.54 -19.63 -0.43
N THR A 160 6.51 -18.71 -0.44
CA THR A 160 6.68 -17.73 -1.53
C THR A 160 6.96 -18.42 -2.85
N TYR A 161 7.92 -19.36 -2.90
CA TYR A 161 8.22 -20.13 -4.11
C TYR A 161 7.01 -20.92 -4.62
N LYS A 162 6.30 -21.62 -3.70
CA LYS A 162 5.11 -22.42 -4.06
C LYS A 162 3.95 -21.59 -4.59
N ARG A 163 3.85 -20.31 -4.24
CA ARG A 163 2.83 -19.41 -4.79
C ARG A 163 2.99 -19.27 -6.31
N PHE A 164 4.22 -19.15 -6.82
CA PHE A 164 4.48 -18.99 -8.25
C PHE A 164 4.33 -20.30 -9.05
N ILE A 165 4.67 -21.46 -8.49
CA ILE A 165 4.59 -22.72 -9.24
C ILE A 165 3.19 -23.35 -9.24
N ARG A 166 2.21 -22.77 -8.53
CA ARG A 166 0.82 -23.24 -8.46
C ARG A 166 -0.16 -22.33 -9.20
N SER A 167 0.30 -21.18 -9.70
CA SER A 167 -0.48 -20.21 -10.49
C SER A 167 -0.59 -20.60 -11.96
#